data_5c5d8a304d97ab275cdd364bce8577a1
#
_entry.id   5c5d8a304d97ab275cdd364bce8577a1
#
_cell.length_a   1.000
_cell.length_b   1.000
_cell.length_c   1.000
_cell.angle_alpha   90.00
_cell.angle_beta   90.00
_cell.angle_gamma   90.00
#
_symmetry.space_group_name_H-M   'P 1'
#
loop_
_entity.id
_entity.type
_entity.pdbx_description
1 polymer ?
#
loop_
_entity_poly.entity_id
_entity_poly.type
_entity_poly.pdbx_seq_one_letter_code
_entity_poly.pdbx_strand_id
1 'polypeptide(L)'
;MKHAFFTAVLAGLLLAPVLSAAEVGGIVTPAKDLGKLSLVTGTVPKTAAPLQVFLFFDPALPGAKDVLRMVDSIYEQSLENKTRPASFYAISRSSRTRTASLELSKFRMPVYGDDHGDVYPEFAGTEVVIPFVIVADDGKIVWKGVPQELENVIKDLQSGKFSFDSQLKLEVMHKDLQNAIQTGLSSVIISTADKILALRPDDQIAIQAKLFVFESTGRVRENNAAVQAIAAKVKDNVDVRMLLLGYYERTGEMEKFNSELKAAFKDFSASPTAQSRLLAFAFEQAPFGWLPVQDVVSAAAAVKKAYAGTGGSSEAFSCEFSARAAYLALDIDAAIADQTRAVALFTGTEFLAEAKQALAFYRSVKALKANP
;
A
#
# COMPACT_ATOMS: atom_id res chain seq x y z
N MET A 1 0.45 -17.91 -15.16
CA MET A 1 -0.70 -17.20 -14.56
C MET A 1 -0.28 -16.04 -13.65
N LYS A 2 0.93 -16.04 -13.03
CA LYS A 2 1.42 -14.97 -12.13
C LYS A 2 1.66 -13.62 -12.83
N HIS A 3 2.08 -13.60 -14.10
CA HIS A 3 2.34 -12.36 -14.85
C HIS A 3 1.08 -11.57 -15.24
N ALA A 4 -0.09 -12.23 -15.31
CA ALA A 4 -1.33 -11.58 -15.73
C ALA A 4 -1.94 -10.66 -14.65
N PHE A 5 -1.66 -10.93 -13.37
CA PHE A 5 -2.28 -10.17 -12.27
C PHE A 5 -1.64 -8.79 -12.08
N PHE A 6 -0.30 -8.70 -12.20
CA PHE A 6 0.41 -7.42 -12.06
C PHE A 6 0.24 -6.52 -13.29
N THR A 7 0.17 -7.12 -14.49
CA THR A 7 -0.12 -6.37 -15.73
C THR A 7 -1.55 -5.84 -15.73
N ALA A 8 -2.50 -6.56 -15.13
CA ALA A 8 -3.88 -6.12 -15.00
C ALA A 8 -4.04 -4.97 -13.98
N VAL A 9 -3.26 -4.98 -12.89
CA VAL A 9 -3.24 -3.88 -11.90
C VAL A 9 -2.60 -2.63 -12.50
N LEU A 10 -1.52 -2.77 -13.27
CA LEU A 10 -0.89 -1.64 -13.96
C LEU A 10 -1.81 -1.06 -15.06
N ALA A 11 -2.45 -1.92 -15.84
CA ALA A 11 -3.41 -1.51 -16.86
C ALA A 11 -4.66 -0.85 -16.24
N GLY A 12 -5.12 -1.32 -15.09
CA GLY A 12 -6.25 -0.74 -14.37
C GLY A 12 -5.95 0.65 -13.77
N LEU A 13 -4.72 0.86 -13.26
CA LEU A 13 -4.27 2.16 -12.72
C LEU A 13 -3.99 3.20 -13.82
N LEU A 14 -3.60 2.76 -15.01
CA LEU A 14 -3.23 3.64 -16.13
C LEU A 14 -4.39 3.98 -17.08
N LEU A 15 -5.53 3.28 -17.03
CA LEU A 15 -6.61 3.39 -18.01
C LEU A 15 -7.86 4.12 -17.53
N ALA A 16 -7.95 4.54 -16.26
CA ALA A 16 -9.11 5.30 -15.80
C ALA A 16 -8.85 6.81 -15.94
N PRO A 17 -9.60 7.54 -16.75
CA PRO A 17 -9.61 8.99 -16.65
C PRO A 17 -10.14 9.35 -15.25
N VAL A 18 -9.33 10.04 -14.46
CA VAL A 18 -9.76 10.58 -13.17
C VAL A 18 -10.67 11.78 -13.45
N LEU A 19 -11.87 11.54 -13.98
CA LEU A 19 -12.95 12.50 -14.01
C LEU A 19 -13.70 12.37 -12.67
N SER A 20 -13.17 13.00 -11.64
CA SER A 20 -13.88 13.14 -10.38
C SER A 20 -14.63 14.46 -10.35
N ALA A 21 -15.85 14.43 -9.83
CA ALA A 21 -16.65 15.63 -9.60
C ALA A 21 -15.99 16.58 -8.61
N ALA A 22 -15.16 16.08 -7.67
CA ALA A 22 -14.40 16.88 -6.72
C ALA A 22 -12.95 17.05 -7.17
N GLU A 23 -12.58 18.25 -7.60
CA GLU A 23 -11.20 18.60 -7.99
C GLU A 23 -10.44 19.29 -6.86
N VAL A 24 -9.11 19.19 -6.86
CA VAL A 24 -8.26 19.96 -5.96
C VAL A 24 -8.51 21.46 -6.19
N GLY A 25 -8.70 22.19 -5.09
CA GLY A 25 -9.18 23.58 -5.15
C GLY A 25 -10.70 23.74 -5.00
N GLY A 26 -11.47 22.67 -5.16
CA GLY A 26 -12.91 22.65 -4.90
C GLY A 26 -13.23 22.77 -3.41
N ILE A 27 -14.51 23.00 -3.10
CA ILE A 27 -15.00 23.13 -1.72
C ILE A 27 -15.78 21.86 -1.35
N VAL A 28 -15.44 21.28 -0.19
CA VAL A 28 -16.23 20.22 0.45
C VAL A 28 -17.01 20.83 1.60
N THR A 29 -18.31 20.56 1.66
CA THR A 29 -19.15 20.96 2.78
C THR A 29 -19.57 19.75 3.59
N PRO A 30 -18.69 19.21 4.45
CA PRO A 30 -18.84 17.89 5.05
C PRO A 30 -20.13 17.71 5.86
N ALA A 31 -20.51 18.73 6.63
CA ALA A 31 -21.65 18.63 7.52
C ALA A 31 -23.00 18.45 6.77
N LYS A 32 -23.10 18.98 5.54
CA LYS A 32 -24.30 18.87 4.72
C LYS A 32 -24.40 17.50 4.05
N ASP A 33 -23.26 16.97 3.61
CA ASP A 33 -23.19 15.74 2.82
C ASP A 33 -23.19 14.50 3.71
N LEU A 34 -22.48 14.54 4.85
CA LEU A 34 -22.49 13.44 5.84
C LEU A 34 -23.87 13.22 6.46
N GLY A 35 -24.72 14.27 6.55
CA GLY A 35 -26.09 14.16 7.06
C GLY A 35 -27.01 13.27 6.21
N LYS A 36 -26.65 13.00 4.96
CA LYS A 36 -27.37 12.10 4.06
C LYS A 36 -26.92 10.64 4.16
N LEU A 37 -25.82 10.38 4.86
CA LEU A 37 -25.19 9.06 4.99
C LEU A 37 -25.63 8.35 6.27
N SER A 38 -25.65 7.02 6.23
CA SER A 38 -26.00 6.19 7.37
C SER A 38 -24.72 5.70 8.08
N LEU A 39 -24.55 6.07 9.36
CA LEU A 39 -23.41 5.60 10.16
C LEU A 39 -23.48 4.09 10.37
N VAL A 40 -22.39 3.40 10.03
CA VAL A 40 -22.22 1.95 10.21
C VAL A 40 -21.50 1.67 11.54
N THR A 41 -20.38 2.33 11.79
CA THR A 41 -19.54 2.17 12.99
C THR A 41 -18.67 3.41 13.24
N GLY A 42 -17.96 3.42 14.36
CA GLY A 42 -17.04 4.48 14.74
C GLY A 42 -17.73 5.62 15.50
N THR A 43 -16.92 6.62 15.87
CA THR A 43 -17.41 7.77 16.64
C THR A 43 -17.31 9.03 15.80
N VAL A 44 -18.45 9.67 15.56
CA VAL A 44 -18.50 10.94 14.83
C VAL A 44 -17.92 12.05 15.72
N PRO A 45 -16.92 12.81 15.23
CA PRO A 45 -16.42 13.96 15.96
C PRO A 45 -17.53 14.98 16.24
N LYS A 46 -17.60 15.51 17.47
CA LYS A 46 -18.59 16.56 17.84
C LYS A 46 -18.40 17.83 17.02
N THR A 47 -17.14 18.12 16.69
CA THR A 47 -16.76 19.25 15.82
C THR A 47 -15.74 18.73 14.82
N ALA A 48 -15.98 18.98 13.54
CA ALA A 48 -15.01 18.62 12.51
C ALA A 48 -13.72 19.44 12.70
N ALA A 49 -12.57 18.78 12.59
CA ALA A 49 -11.28 19.46 12.56
C ALA A 49 -11.12 20.25 11.25
N PRO A 50 -10.25 21.29 11.21
CA PRO A 50 -9.94 22.00 9.97
C PRO A 50 -9.44 21.04 8.87
N LEU A 51 -8.58 20.09 9.24
CA LEU A 51 -8.11 19.04 8.34
C LEU A 51 -9.09 17.87 8.34
N GLN A 52 -9.61 17.53 7.16
CA GLN A 52 -10.62 16.48 6.99
C GLN A 52 -10.18 15.51 5.91
N VAL A 53 -10.32 14.22 6.19
CA VAL A 53 -9.95 13.10 5.31
C VAL A 53 -11.18 12.29 4.99
N PHE A 54 -11.44 12.10 3.72
CA PHE A 54 -12.58 11.31 3.22
C PHE A 54 -12.04 10.14 2.41
N LEU A 55 -12.17 8.93 2.93
CA LEU A 55 -11.88 7.70 2.21
C LEU A 55 -13.15 7.24 1.49
N PHE A 56 -13.06 7.02 0.20
CA PHE A 56 -14.12 6.44 -0.62
C PHE A 56 -13.77 5.00 -1.00
N PHE A 57 -14.67 4.05 -0.72
CA PHE A 57 -14.40 2.64 -0.94
C PHE A 57 -15.65 1.85 -1.37
N ASP A 58 -15.46 0.68 -1.97
CA ASP A 58 -16.53 -0.28 -2.26
C ASP A 58 -16.30 -1.55 -1.45
N PRO A 59 -17.22 -1.94 -0.55
CA PRO A 59 -17.09 -3.14 0.27
C PRO A 59 -17.13 -4.44 -0.54
N ALA A 60 -17.51 -4.40 -1.83
CA ALA A 60 -17.50 -5.54 -2.71
C ALA A 60 -16.10 -5.86 -3.28
N LEU A 61 -15.17 -4.91 -3.21
CA LEU A 61 -13.82 -5.11 -3.74
C LEU A 61 -12.95 -5.91 -2.77
N PRO A 62 -12.13 -6.85 -3.29
CA PRO A 62 -11.12 -7.53 -2.49
C PRO A 62 -10.19 -6.51 -1.81
N GLY A 63 -9.85 -6.76 -0.53
CA GLY A 63 -8.97 -5.87 0.23
C GLY A 63 -9.63 -4.60 0.80
N ALA A 64 -10.92 -4.37 0.60
CA ALA A 64 -11.62 -3.19 1.13
C ALA A 64 -11.44 -3.04 2.66
N LYS A 65 -11.50 -4.14 3.41
CA LYS A 65 -11.28 -4.16 4.86
C LYS A 65 -9.85 -3.79 5.24
N ASP A 66 -8.86 -4.17 4.44
CA ASP A 66 -7.45 -3.89 4.70
C ASP A 66 -7.12 -2.42 4.44
N VAL A 67 -7.71 -1.83 3.41
CA VAL A 67 -7.64 -0.38 3.18
C VAL A 67 -8.25 0.39 4.34
N LEU A 68 -9.42 -0.02 4.81
CA LEU A 68 -10.05 0.59 5.99
C LEU A 68 -9.15 0.51 7.22
N ARG A 69 -8.51 -0.65 7.49
CA ARG A 69 -7.57 -0.83 8.60
C ARG A 69 -6.36 0.08 8.48
N MET A 70 -5.80 0.19 7.29
CA MET A 70 -4.67 1.08 7.03
C MET A 70 -5.03 2.54 7.34
N VAL A 71 -6.17 3.03 6.84
CA VAL A 71 -6.61 4.40 7.08
C VAL A 71 -7.02 4.64 8.54
N ASP A 72 -7.63 3.65 9.20
CA ASP A 72 -7.95 3.72 10.64
C ASP A 72 -6.69 3.81 11.50
N SER A 73 -5.61 3.11 11.13
CA SER A 73 -4.30 3.23 11.77
C SER A 73 -3.70 4.64 11.61
N ILE A 74 -3.81 5.24 10.42
CA ILE A 74 -3.37 6.62 10.17
C ILE A 74 -4.21 7.60 10.99
N TYR A 75 -5.52 7.35 11.10
CA TYR A 75 -6.41 8.13 11.96
C TYR A 75 -5.96 8.08 13.42
N GLU A 76 -5.70 6.89 13.97
CA GLU A 76 -5.21 6.74 15.35
C GLU A 76 -3.91 7.51 15.59
N GLN A 77 -2.94 7.41 14.69
CA GLN A 77 -1.69 8.16 14.77
C GLN A 77 -1.92 9.67 14.70
N SER A 78 -2.87 10.12 13.87
CA SER A 78 -3.19 11.54 13.72
C SER A 78 -3.80 12.17 14.97
N LEU A 79 -4.45 11.37 15.83
CA LEU A 79 -5.01 11.82 17.11
C LEU A 79 -3.95 12.29 18.11
N GLU A 80 -2.70 11.85 17.96
CA GLU A 80 -1.59 12.27 18.79
C GLU A 80 -1.14 13.72 18.48
N ASN A 81 -1.43 14.20 17.26
CA ASN A 81 -1.08 15.56 16.86
C ASN A 81 -2.13 16.58 17.32
N LYS A 82 -1.89 17.18 18.49
CA LYS A 82 -2.79 18.19 19.07
C LYS A 82 -2.71 19.56 18.41
N THR A 83 -1.66 19.83 17.66
CA THR A 83 -1.43 21.15 17.03
C THR A 83 -2.30 21.33 15.78
N ARG A 84 -2.44 20.28 14.98
CA ARG A 84 -3.27 20.29 13.78
C ARG A 84 -4.07 18.98 13.71
N PRO A 85 -5.18 18.88 14.45
CA PRO A 85 -6.01 17.68 14.47
C PRO A 85 -6.65 17.43 13.11
N ALA A 86 -6.92 16.15 12.82
CA ALA A 86 -7.61 15.74 11.62
C ALA A 86 -8.86 14.91 11.96
N SER A 87 -9.93 15.12 11.21
CA SER A 87 -11.14 14.30 11.25
C SER A 87 -11.16 13.36 10.04
N PHE A 88 -11.43 12.10 10.27
CA PHE A 88 -11.45 11.08 9.22
C PHE A 88 -12.86 10.54 9.05
N TYR A 89 -13.23 10.23 7.81
CA TYR A 89 -14.53 9.68 7.43
C TYR A 89 -14.34 8.66 6.32
N ALA A 90 -14.86 7.45 6.48
CA ALA A 90 -14.89 6.46 5.41
C ALA A 90 -16.32 6.39 4.84
N ILE A 91 -16.44 6.54 3.53
CA ILE A 91 -17.70 6.60 2.80
C ILE A 91 -17.76 5.42 1.84
N SER A 92 -18.68 4.51 2.09
CA SER A 92 -18.92 3.35 1.25
C SER A 92 -19.79 3.72 0.07
N ARG A 93 -19.48 3.17 -1.11
CA ARG A 93 -20.37 3.21 -2.28
C ARG A 93 -21.67 2.43 -2.08
N SER A 94 -21.74 1.59 -1.06
CA SER A 94 -22.85 0.69 -0.80
C SER A 94 -23.64 1.10 0.43
N SER A 95 -24.84 0.53 0.57
CA SER A 95 -25.73 0.75 1.71
C SER A 95 -25.07 0.36 3.04
N ARG A 96 -25.62 0.89 4.14
CA ARG A 96 -25.24 0.58 5.51
C ARG A 96 -25.17 -0.93 5.76
N THR A 97 -26.20 -1.67 5.34
CA THR A 97 -26.30 -3.12 5.57
C THR A 97 -25.15 -3.89 4.90
N ARG A 98 -24.85 -3.55 3.63
CA ARG A 98 -23.77 -4.20 2.89
C ARG A 98 -22.40 -3.82 3.45
N THR A 99 -22.21 -2.58 3.87
CA THR A 99 -20.98 -2.11 4.48
C THR A 99 -20.72 -2.78 5.83
N ALA A 100 -21.78 -2.98 6.63
CA ALA A 100 -21.69 -3.65 7.93
C ALA A 100 -21.25 -5.12 7.82
N SER A 101 -21.44 -5.79 6.67
CA SER A 101 -20.98 -7.17 6.46
C SER A 101 -19.46 -7.34 6.48
N LEU A 102 -18.69 -6.24 6.43
CA LEU A 102 -17.23 -6.26 6.60
C LEU A 102 -16.78 -6.46 8.06
N GLU A 103 -17.70 -6.58 9.04
CA GLU A 103 -17.38 -6.76 10.46
C GLU A 103 -16.46 -5.66 11.02
N LEU A 104 -16.94 -4.42 10.96
CA LEU A 104 -16.14 -3.21 11.27
C LEU A 104 -16.19 -2.78 12.74
N SER A 105 -16.62 -3.63 13.68
CA SER A 105 -16.86 -3.27 15.09
C SER A 105 -15.63 -2.74 15.84
N LYS A 106 -14.43 -2.97 15.33
CA LYS A 106 -13.16 -2.54 15.96
C LYS A 106 -12.63 -1.21 15.42
N PHE A 107 -13.26 -0.64 14.40
CA PHE A 107 -12.80 0.62 13.80
C PHE A 107 -13.20 1.81 14.66
N ARG A 108 -12.29 2.75 14.82
CA ARG A 108 -12.50 3.99 15.58
C ARG A 108 -12.97 5.12 14.66
N MET A 109 -12.45 5.14 13.45
CA MET A 109 -12.87 6.07 12.41
C MET A 109 -14.36 5.86 12.06
N PRO A 110 -15.17 6.92 11.91
CA PRO A 110 -16.55 6.78 11.45
C PRO A 110 -16.61 6.25 10.02
N VAL A 111 -17.38 5.19 9.83
CA VAL A 111 -17.63 4.54 8.55
C VAL A 111 -19.11 4.68 8.22
N TYR A 112 -19.40 5.13 7.03
CA TYR A 112 -20.75 5.41 6.54
C TYR A 112 -21.10 4.53 5.33
N GLY A 113 -22.38 4.20 5.20
CA GLY A 113 -23.00 3.67 4.00
C GLY A 113 -23.78 4.76 3.25
N ASP A 114 -23.71 4.76 1.93
CA ASP A 114 -24.51 5.61 1.06
C ASP A 114 -25.77 4.84 0.63
N ASP A 115 -26.81 4.88 1.49
CA ASP A 115 -28.03 4.10 1.29
C ASP A 115 -28.85 4.56 0.06
N HIS A 116 -28.70 5.80 -0.35
CA HIS A 116 -29.42 6.39 -1.48
C HIS A 116 -28.56 6.49 -2.74
N GLY A 117 -27.23 6.34 -2.62
CA GLY A 117 -26.30 6.47 -3.73
C GLY A 117 -26.12 7.90 -4.23
N ASP A 118 -26.44 8.90 -3.40
CA ASP A 118 -26.43 10.32 -3.79
C ASP A 118 -25.09 10.99 -3.51
N VAL A 119 -24.43 10.60 -2.41
CA VAL A 119 -23.23 11.30 -1.91
C VAL A 119 -21.98 10.81 -2.62
N TYR A 120 -21.86 9.50 -2.78
CA TYR A 120 -20.66 8.90 -3.38
C TYR A 120 -20.39 9.41 -4.81
N PRO A 121 -21.38 9.46 -5.74
CA PRO A 121 -21.16 9.98 -7.10
C PRO A 121 -20.81 11.47 -7.15
N GLU A 122 -21.29 12.26 -6.17
CA GLU A 122 -21.01 13.70 -6.09
C GLU A 122 -19.49 13.96 -5.93
N PHE A 123 -18.78 13.08 -5.19
CA PHE A 123 -17.34 13.18 -4.96
C PHE A 123 -16.52 12.32 -5.92
N ALA A 124 -17.00 11.14 -6.24
CA ALA A 124 -16.26 10.14 -6.99
C ALA A 124 -16.51 10.21 -8.51
N GLY A 125 -17.65 10.76 -8.93
CA GLY A 125 -18.13 10.56 -10.29
C GLY A 125 -18.51 9.08 -10.53
N THR A 126 -18.81 8.73 -11.77
CA THR A 126 -19.23 7.36 -12.14
C THR A 126 -18.08 6.45 -12.54
N GLU A 127 -16.88 7.00 -12.79
CA GLU A 127 -15.75 6.28 -13.44
C GLU A 127 -14.49 6.18 -12.59
N VAL A 128 -14.56 6.35 -11.28
CA VAL A 128 -13.37 6.41 -10.43
C VAL A 128 -12.87 5.05 -10.01
N VAL A 129 -11.55 4.87 -10.11
CA VAL A 129 -10.83 3.76 -9.47
C VAL A 129 -10.96 3.89 -7.96
N ILE A 130 -11.48 2.85 -7.32
CA ILE A 130 -11.72 2.76 -5.90
C ILE A 130 -10.72 1.76 -5.30
N PRO A 131 -10.14 2.02 -4.14
CA PRO A 131 -10.39 3.13 -3.21
C PRO A 131 -9.60 4.41 -3.53
N PHE A 132 -10.13 5.56 -3.13
CA PHE A 132 -9.40 6.83 -3.18
C PHE A 132 -9.69 7.70 -1.95
N VAL A 133 -8.86 8.71 -1.74
CA VAL A 133 -8.95 9.63 -0.61
C VAL A 133 -8.99 11.07 -1.09
N ILE A 134 -9.82 11.87 -0.45
CA ILE A 134 -9.80 13.33 -0.56
C ILE A 134 -9.36 13.90 0.80
N VAL A 135 -8.45 14.86 0.77
CA VAL A 135 -8.06 15.64 1.95
C VAL A 135 -8.49 17.08 1.73
N ALA A 136 -9.27 17.61 2.68
CA ALA A 136 -9.66 19.00 2.71
C ALA A 136 -9.04 19.72 3.92
N ASP A 137 -8.68 20.99 3.73
CA ASP A 137 -8.18 21.90 4.76
C ASP A 137 -9.08 23.13 4.78
N ASP A 138 -9.70 23.41 5.92
CA ASP A 138 -10.73 24.43 6.07
C ASP A 138 -11.84 24.38 4.98
N GLY A 139 -12.26 23.16 4.63
CA GLY A 139 -13.29 22.91 3.62
C GLY A 139 -12.82 22.98 2.17
N LYS A 140 -11.56 23.33 1.90
CA LYS A 140 -10.99 23.34 0.55
C LYS A 140 -10.25 22.03 0.29
N ILE A 141 -10.54 21.37 -0.83
CA ILE A 141 -9.81 20.17 -1.25
C ILE A 141 -8.37 20.56 -1.58
N VAL A 142 -7.42 20.04 -0.79
CA VAL A 142 -5.99 20.31 -0.97
C VAL A 142 -5.24 19.16 -1.59
N TRP A 143 -5.79 17.93 -1.47
CA TRP A 143 -5.19 16.75 -2.06
C TRP A 143 -6.25 15.68 -2.37
N LYS A 144 -5.96 14.90 -3.40
CA LYS A 144 -6.70 13.72 -3.81
C LYS A 144 -5.73 12.67 -4.33
N GLY A 145 -5.93 11.42 -3.95
CA GLY A 145 -5.02 10.34 -4.37
C GLY A 145 -5.41 8.98 -3.80
N VAL A 146 -4.46 8.06 -3.83
CA VAL A 146 -4.65 6.70 -3.34
C VAL A 146 -4.36 6.61 -1.83
N PRO A 147 -5.06 5.70 -1.10
CA PRO A 147 -4.89 5.58 0.35
C PRO A 147 -3.44 5.35 0.82
N GLN A 148 -2.60 4.72 -0.02
CA GLN A 148 -1.20 4.42 0.30
C GLN A 148 -0.33 5.68 0.49
N GLU A 149 -0.69 6.79 -0.16
CA GLU A 149 0.04 8.06 -0.05
C GLU A 149 -0.43 8.92 1.14
N LEU A 150 -1.58 8.58 1.73
CA LEU A 150 -2.25 9.40 2.73
C LEU A 150 -1.38 9.74 3.94
N GLU A 151 -0.61 8.77 4.46
CA GLU A 151 0.21 8.97 5.64
C GLU A 151 1.23 10.09 5.44
N ASN A 152 1.90 10.12 4.29
CA ASN A 152 2.87 11.15 3.95
C ASN A 152 2.19 12.52 3.77
N VAL A 153 1.05 12.55 3.09
CA VAL A 153 0.26 13.77 2.89
C VAL A 153 -0.18 14.38 4.22
N ILE A 154 -0.68 13.56 5.15
CA ILE A 154 -1.09 14.03 6.49
C ILE A 154 0.12 14.56 7.26
N LYS A 155 1.25 13.87 7.26
CA LYS A 155 2.49 14.33 7.89
C LYS A 155 2.97 15.67 7.33
N ASP A 156 2.94 15.85 6.02
CA ASP A 156 3.34 17.09 5.35
C ASP A 156 2.38 18.25 5.69
N LEU A 157 1.07 17.99 5.66
CA LEU A 157 0.07 18.97 6.07
C LEU A 157 0.23 19.37 7.54
N GLN A 158 0.41 18.41 8.43
CA GLN A 158 0.56 18.65 9.86
C GLN A 158 1.89 19.34 10.21
N SER A 159 2.95 19.10 9.43
CA SER A 159 4.26 19.76 9.62
C SER A 159 4.41 21.09 8.87
N GLY A 160 3.41 21.50 8.09
CA GLY A 160 3.46 22.73 7.27
C GLY A 160 4.36 22.64 6.04
N LYS A 161 4.78 21.43 5.66
CA LYS A 161 5.60 21.19 4.46
C LYS A 161 4.78 21.06 3.17
N PHE A 162 3.48 20.85 3.29
CA PHE A 162 2.59 20.67 2.16
C PHE A 162 2.45 21.99 1.36
N SER A 163 2.63 21.92 0.05
CA SER A 163 2.46 23.05 -0.87
C SER A 163 1.28 22.78 -1.82
N PHE A 164 0.21 23.53 -1.64
CA PHE A 164 -0.98 23.49 -2.49
C PHE A 164 -0.67 23.79 -3.96
N ASP A 165 0.16 24.80 -4.22
CA ASP A 165 0.55 25.18 -5.60
C ASP A 165 1.36 24.06 -6.28
N SER A 166 2.21 23.38 -5.50
CA SER A 166 2.94 22.20 -6.02
C SER A 166 1.99 21.05 -6.33
N GLN A 167 0.97 20.85 -5.50
CA GLN A 167 -0.04 19.81 -5.74
C GLN A 167 -0.86 20.08 -7.01
N LEU A 168 -1.29 21.31 -7.24
CA LEU A 168 -1.98 21.69 -8.49
C LEU A 168 -1.12 21.45 -9.73
N LYS A 169 0.17 21.81 -9.65
CA LYS A 169 1.11 21.52 -10.75
C LYS A 169 1.26 20.03 -11.01
N LEU A 170 1.36 19.22 -9.95
CA LEU A 170 1.44 17.76 -10.06
C LEU A 170 0.20 17.18 -10.73
N GLU A 171 -1.01 17.64 -10.40
CA GLU A 171 -2.23 17.16 -11.04
C GLU A 171 -2.26 17.43 -12.56
N VAL A 172 -1.85 18.62 -12.96
CA VAL A 172 -1.73 18.94 -14.41
C VAL A 172 -0.72 18.01 -15.06
N MET A 173 0.45 17.82 -14.44
CA MET A 173 1.50 16.94 -14.98
C MET A 173 1.07 15.47 -14.99
N HIS A 174 0.28 15.00 -14.05
CA HIS A 174 -0.27 13.64 -14.06
C HIS A 174 -1.27 13.45 -15.21
N LYS A 175 -2.13 14.44 -15.49
CA LYS A 175 -2.99 14.43 -16.70
C LYS A 175 -2.15 14.38 -17.98
N ASP A 176 -1.08 15.16 -18.05
CA ASP A 176 -0.15 15.15 -19.20
C ASP A 176 0.56 13.78 -19.33
N LEU A 177 0.97 13.18 -18.23
CA LEU A 177 1.58 11.86 -18.20
C LEU A 177 0.60 10.78 -18.68
N GLN A 178 -0.65 10.83 -18.24
CA GLN A 178 -1.71 9.93 -18.69
C GLN A 178 -1.93 10.04 -20.21
N ASN A 179 -2.01 11.27 -20.73
CA ASN A 179 -2.11 11.51 -22.17
C ASN A 179 -0.89 10.97 -22.92
N ALA A 180 0.32 11.18 -22.39
CA ALA A 180 1.55 10.65 -22.98
C ALA A 180 1.55 9.11 -23.04
N ILE A 181 1.06 8.44 -21.99
CA ILE A 181 0.92 6.98 -21.94
C ILE A 181 -0.06 6.49 -23.02
N GLN A 182 -1.19 7.18 -23.20
CA GLN A 182 -2.17 6.84 -24.24
C GLN A 182 -1.60 6.98 -25.66
N THR A 183 -0.70 7.94 -25.88
CA THR A 183 -0.02 8.09 -27.19
C THR A 183 1.06 7.04 -27.44
N GLY A 184 1.55 6.37 -26.41
CA GLY A 184 2.60 5.36 -26.49
C GLY A 184 4.00 5.92 -26.80
N LEU A 185 4.20 7.24 -26.78
CA LEU A 185 5.48 7.88 -27.11
C LEU A 185 6.44 7.84 -25.91
N SER A 186 7.31 6.84 -25.88
CA SER A 186 8.26 6.58 -24.79
C SER A 186 9.05 7.81 -24.33
N SER A 187 9.52 8.65 -25.28
CA SER A 187 10.28 9.85 -24.95
C SER A 187 9.43 10.90 -24.21
N VAL A 188 8.15 11.03 -24.58
CA VAL A 188 7.21 11.96 -23.95
C VAL A 188 6.86 11.45 -22.54
N ILE A 189 6.61 10.15 -22.40
CA ILE A 189 6.34 9.53 -21.10
C ILE A 189 7.51 9.79 -20.13
N ILE A 190 8.75 9.51 -20.56
CA ILE A 190 9.95 9.71 -19.73
C ILE A 190 10.11 11.18 -19.36
N SER A 191 10.02 12.10 -20.34
CA SER A 191 10.24 13.52 -20.08
C SER A 191 9.17 14.11 -19.13
N THR A 192 7.92 13.66 -19.24
CA THR A 192 6.84 14.11 -18.36
C THR A 192 7.01 13.52 -16.95
N ALA A 193 7.35 12.23 -16.84
CA ALA A 193 7.66 11.61 -15.57
C ALA A 193 8.86 12.28 -14.87
N ASP A 194 9.90 12.66 -15.62
CA ASP A 194 11.04 13.39 -15.06
C ASP A 194 10.67 14.75 -14.47
N LYS A 195 9.74 15.47 -15.09
CA LYS A 195 9.21 16.74 -14.54
C LYS A 195 8.45 16.52 -13.24
N ILE A 196 7.65 15.45 -13.15
CA ILE A 196 6.95 15.08 -11.92
C ILE A 196 7.96 14.72 -10.83
N LEU A 197 8.95 13.86 -11.14
CA LEU A 197 9.98 13.41 -10.20
C LEU A 197 10.94 14.54 -9.76
N ALA A 198 11.02 15.63 -10.51
CA ALA A 198 11.74 16.83 -10.08
C ALA A 198 11.00 17.58 -8.95
N LEU A 199 9.66 17.50 -8.92
CA LEU A 199 8.83 18.10 -7.86
C LEU A 199 8.58 17.13 -6.70
N ARG A 200 8.30 15.87 -7.02
CA ARG A 200 8.04 14.79 -6.05
C ARG A 200 8.88 13.57 -6.43
N PRO A 201 10.07 13.41 -5.84
CA PRO A 201 10.99 12.32 -6.19
C PRO A 201 10.45 10.91 -5.93
N ASP A 202 9.47 10.77 -5.05
CA ASP A 202 8.83 9.52 -4.65
C ASP A 202 7.44 9.30 -5.30
N ASP A 203 7.11 10.06 -6.34
CA ASP A 203 5.86 9.90 -7.07
C ASP A 203 5.78 8.54 -7.74
N GLN A 204 4.93 7.67 -7.20
CA GLN A 204 4.82 6.27 -7.61
C GLN A 204 4.33 6.14 -9.06
N ILE A 205 3.41 6.99 -9.51
CA ILE A 205 2.84 6.95 -10.86
C ILE A 205 3.93 7.28 -11.88
N ALA A 206 4.71 8.34 -11.65
CA ALA A 206 5.80 8.74 -12.52
C ALA A 206 6.93 7.70 -12.55
N ILE A 207 7.28 7.10 -11.39
CA ILE A 207 8.26 6.02 -11.30
C ILE A 207 7.78 4.80 -12.10
N GLN A 208 6.54 4.35 -11.89
CA GLN A 208 5.97 3.21 -12.61
C GLN A 208 5.95 3.43 -14.12
N ALA A 209 5.55 4.62 -14.57
CA ALA A 209 5.55 4.96 -16.00
C ALA A 209 6.95 4.87 -16.62
N LYS A 210 7.99 5.35 -15.91
CA LYS A 210 9.38 5.21 -16.35
C LYS A 210 9.84 3.76 -16.40
N LEU A 211 9.59 3.00 -15.32
CA LEU A 211 9.97 1.59 -15.25
C LEU A 211 9.30 0.78 -16.35
N PHE A 212 8.01 1.04 -16.63
CA PHE A 212 7.29 0.41 -17.74
C PHE A 212 7.94 0.69 -19.11
N VAL A 213 8.33 1.94 -19.38
CA VAL A 213 9.04 2.29 -20.63
C VAL A 213 10.38 1.57 -20.70
N PHE A 214 11.12 1.49 -19.58
CA PHE A 214 12.41 0.81 -19.52
C PHE A 214 12.28 -0.69 -19.81
N GLU A 215 11.25 -1.34 -19.27
CA GLU A 215 10.94 -2.75 -19.55
C GLU A 215 10.56 -2.95 -21.02
N SER A 216 9.64 -2.13 -21.55
CA SER A 216 9.07 -2.29 -22.89
C SER A 216 10.09 -2.04 -24.01
N THR A 217 11.10 -1.20 -23.77
CA THR A 217 12.15 -0.92 -24.77
C THR A 217 13.28 -1.95 -24.77
N GLY A 218 13.31 -2.88 -23.82
CA GLY A 218 14.35 -3.91 -23.70
C GLY A 218 15.75 -3.37 -23.34
N ARG A 219 15.86 -2.07 -23.02
CA ARG A 219 17.12 -1.41 -22.70
C ARG A 219 17.43 -1.45 -21.20
N VAL A 220 17.20 -2.60 -20.58
CA VAL A 220 17.29 -2.77 -19.12
C VAL A 220 18.64 -2.32 -18.56
N ARG A 221 19.75 -2.71 -19.20
CA ARG A 221 21.11 -2.36 -18.72
C ARG A 221 21.40 -0.86 -18.84
N GLU A 222 20.97 -0.22 -19.91
CA GLU A 222 21.16 1.22 -20.14
C GLU A 222 20.35 2.04 -19.14
N ASN A 223 19.20 1.52 -18.72
CA ASN A 223 18.28 2.20 -17.79
C ASN A 223 18.60 1.95 -16.31
N ASN A 224 19.46 0.98 -16.01
CA ASN A 224 19.80 0.64 -14.61
C ASN A 224 20.38 1.83 -13.81
N ALA A 225 21.16 2.71 -14.43
CA ALA A 225 21.67 3.91 -13.78
C ALA A 225 20.53 4.87 -13.35
N ALA A 226 19.51 5.02 -14.21
CA ALA A 226 18.33 5.83 -13.89
C ALA A 226 17.51 5.22 -12.75
N VAL A 227 17.35 3.89 -12.73
CA VAL A 227 16.67 3.17 -11.65
C VAL A 227 17.42 3.32 -10.33
N GLN A 228 18.74 3.18 -10.32
CA GLN A 228 19.57 3.40 -9.12
C GLN A 228 19.50 4.86 -8.64
N ALA A 229 19.40 5.84 -9.55
CA ALA A 229 19.24 7.24 -9.18
C ALA A 229 17.88 7.50 -8.50
N ILE A 230 16.82 6.80 -8.90
CA ILE A 230 15.53 6.82 -8.20
C ILE A 230 15.69 6.24 -6.79
N ALA A 231 16.26 5.04 -6.66
CA ALA A 231 16.49 4.38 -5.38
C ALA A 231 17.28 5.26 -4.38
N ALA A 232 18.31 5.95 -4.86
CA ALA A 232 19.13 6.84 -4.04
C ALA A 232 18.36 8.05 -3.47
N LYS A 233 17.33 8.52 -4.18
CA LYS A 233 16.52 9.69 -3.77
C LYS A 233 15.39 9.34 -2.79
N VAL A 234 14.92 8.09 -2.79
CA VAL A 234 13.68 7.68 -2.08
C VAL A 234 13.94 6.55 -1.09
N LYS A 235 15.04 6.64 -0.34
CA LYS A 235 15.49 5.59 0.58
C LYS A 235 14.49 5.24 1.67
N ASP A 236 13.66 6.17 2.06
CA ASP A 236 12.70 6.09 3.17
C ASP A 236 11.26 5.76 2.71
N ASN A 237 11.05 5.50 1.43
CA ASN A 237 9.73 5.11 0.88
C ASN A 237 9.72 3.62 0.50
N VAL A 238 9.12 2.78 1.37
CA VAL A 238 9.07 1.32 1.17
C VAL A 238 8.30 0.93 -0.09
N ASP A 239 7.26 1.68 -0.47
CA ASP A 239 6.47 1.39 -1.67
C ASP A 239 7.28 1.57 -2.94
N VAL A 240 8.06 2.66 -3.01
CA VAL A 240 8.97 2.86 -4.12
C VAL A 240 10.05 1.78 -4.16
N ARG A 241 10.61 1.39 -3.00
CA ARG A 241 11.59 0.28 -2.94
C ARG A 241 11.00 -1.02 -3.48
N MET A 242 9.74 -1.34 -3.16
CA MET A 242 9.06 -2.51 -3.71
C MET A 242 8.82 -2.40 -5.23
N LEU A 243 8.51 -1.21 -5.76
CA LEU A 243 8.42 -1.00 -7.22
C LEU A 243 9.76 -1.29 -7.93
N LEU A 244 10.87 -0.84 -7.35
CA LEU A 244 12.21 -1.10 -7.90
C LEU A 244 12.59 -2.58 -7.83
N LEU A 245 12.28 -3.24 -6.72
CA LEU A 245 12.48 -4.69 -6.58
C LEU A 245 11.67 -5.45 -7.64
N GLY A 246 10.39 -5.09 -7.85
CA GLY A 246 9.56 -5.69 -8.89
C GLY A 246 10.10 -5.45 -10.31
N TYR A 247 10.67 -4.29 -10.57
CA TYR A 247 11.35 -4.01 -11.84
C TYR A 247 12.56 -4.95 -12.05
N TYR A 248 13.44 -5.10 -11.04
CA TYR A 248 14.60 -5.98 -11.16
C TYR A 248 14.20 -7.46 -11.29
N GLU A 249 13.15 -7.89 -10.62
CA GLU A 249 12.61 -9.26 -10.75
C GLU A 249 12.12 -9.51 -12.17
N ARG A 250 11.25 -8.65 -12.73
CA ARG A 250 10.67 -8.81 -14.07
C ARG A 250 11.71 -8.73 -15.17
N THR A 251 12.77 -7.95 -14.97
CA THR A 251 13.86 -7.81 -15.95
C THR A 251 14.97 -8.85 -15.78
N GLY A 252 14.86 -9.73 -14.77
CA GLY A 252 15.86 -10.78 -14.51
C GLY A 252 17.18 -10.28 -13.89
N GLU A 253 17.23 -9.03 -13.41
CA GLU A 253 18.42 -8.40 -12.82
C GLU A 253 18.59 -8.80 -11.33
N MET A 254 18.70 -10.12 -11.07
CA MET A 254 18.62 -10.68 -9.72
C MET A 254 19.74 -10.23 -8.76
N GLU A 255 20.94 -9.94 -9.25
CA GLU A 255 21.99 -9.36 -8.41
C GLU A 255 21.61 -7.98 -7.87
N LYS A 256 20.94 -7.17 -8.71
CA LYS A 256 20.43 -5.85 -8.30
C LYS A 256 19.24 -5.98 -7.40
N PHE A 257 18.34 -6.92 -7.66
CA PHE A 257 17.24 -7.26 -6.75
C PHE A 257 17.80 -7.55 -5.34
N ASN A 258 18.80 -8.43 -5.23
CA ASN A 258 19.40 -8.78 -3.94
C ASN A 258 20.10 -7.60 -3.27
N SER A 259 20.83 -6.79 -4.02
CA SER A 259 21.50 -5.61 -3.50
C SER A 259 20.50 -4.57 -2.99
N GLU A 260 19.41 -4.36 -3.73
CA GLU A 260 18.33 -3.44 -3.37
C GLU A 260 17.55 -3.94 -2.15
N LEU A 261 17.23 -5.24 -2.09
CA LEU A 261 16.53 -5.85 -0.95
C LEU A 261 17.36 -5.74 0.34
N LYS A 262 18.67 -6.01 0.28
CA LYS A 262 19.60 -5.80 1.42
C LYS A 262 19.60 -4.35 1.88
N ALA A 263 19.72 -3.41 0.94
CA ALA A 263 19.69 -1.99 1.26
C ALA A 263 18.36 -1.59 1.91
N ALA A 264 17.23 -2.07 1.37
CA ALA A 264 15.90 -1.81 1.93
C ALA A 264 15.76 -2.36 3.36
N PHE A 265 16.17 -3.61 3.63
CA PHE A 265 16.13 -4.14 5.00
C PHE A 265 16.97 -3.33 5.98
N LYS A 266 18.12 -2.81 5.55
CA LYS A 266 18.98 -1.95 6.36
C LYS A 266 18.31 -0.60 6.62
N ASP A 267 17.81 0.06 5.56
CA ASP A 267 17.22 1.40 5.65
C ASP A 267 15.95 1.39 6.51
N PHE A 268 15.16 0.31 6.45
CA PHE A 268 13.94 0.13 7.25
C PHE A 268 14.13 -0.70 8.53
N SER A 269 15.36 -0.87 9.03
CA SER A 269 15.64 -1.69 10.22
C SER A 269 14.89 -1.24 11.48
N ALA A 270 14.54 0.03 11.58
CA ALA A 270 13.75 0.60 12.67
C ALA A 270 12.21 0.50 12.47
N SER A 271 11.74 0.01 11.31
CA SER A 271 10.31 -0.10 10.97
C SER A 271 9.89 -1.56 10.75
N PRO A 272 9.36 -2.24 11.78
CA PRO A 272 8.88 -3.63 11.64
C PRO A 272 7.79 -3.78 10.57
N THR A 273 6.93 -2.77 10.41
CA THR A 273 5.88 -2.76 9.39
C THR A 273 6.48 -2.74 7.97
N ALA A 274 7.45 -1.87 7.71
CA ALA A 274 8.13 -1.82 6.41
C ALA A 274 8.91 -3.11 6.13
N GLN A 275 9.62 -3.65 7.13
CA GLN A 275 10.31 -4.94 7.01
C GLN A 275 9.34 -6.09 6.73
N SER A 276 8.18 -6.12 7.39
CA SER A 276 7.13 -7.11 7.13
C SER A 276 6.66 -7.07 5.68
N ARG A 277 6.43 -5.88 5.13
CA ARG A 277 6.03 -5.69 3.73
C ARG A 277 7.10 -6.14 2.74
N LEU A 278 8.37 -5.83 3.02
CA LEU A 278 9.51 -6.27 2.19
C LEU A 278 9.68 -7.80 2.24
N LEU A 279 9.48 -8.43 3.40
CA LEU A 279 9.51 -9.89 3.53
C LEU A 279 8.38 -10.55 2.76
N ALA A 280 7.15 -10.04 2.89
CA ALA A 280 6.01 -10.55 2.13
C ALA A 280 6.30 -10.48 0.62
N PHE A 281 6.74 -9.32 0.14
CA PHE A 281 7.11 -9.12 -1.26
C PHE A 281 8.21 -10.08 -1.71
N ALA A 282 9.29 -10.21 -0.92
CA ALA A 282 10.42 -11.06 -1.26
C ALA A 282 10.02 -12.54 -1.34
N PHE A 283 9.20 -13.03 -0.41
CA PHE A 283 8.73 -14.42 -0.39
C PHE A 283 7.70 -14.73 -1.49
N GLU A 284 6.97 -13.73 -1.98
CA GLU A 284 5.99 -13.90 -3.06
C GLU A 284 6.62 -13.83 -4.45
N GLN A 285 7.57 -12.93 -4.64
CA GLN A 285 8.09 -12.59 -5.96
C GLN A 285 9.42 -13.26 -6.29
N ALA A 286 10.35 -13.38 -5.32
CA ALA A 286 11.67 -13.92 -5.61
C ALA A 286 11.67 -15.46 -5.59
N PRO A 287 12.37 -16.11 -6.54
CA PRO A 287 12.71 -17.52 -6.43
C PRO A 287 13.52 -17.77 -5.14
N PHE A 288 13.19 -18.82 -4.41
CA PHE A 288 13.78 -19.12 -3.09
C PHE A 288 15.31 -19.16 -3.09
N GLY A 289 15.92 -19.68 -4.16
CA GLY A 289 17.39 -19.78 -4.28
C GLY A 289 18.12 -18.46 -4.54
N TRP A 290 17.39 -17.35 -4.72
CA TRP A 290 17.95 -16.04 -5.05
C TRP A 290 17.89 -15.02 -3.90
N LEU A 291 17.24 -15.39 -2.80
CA LEU A 291 17.09 -14.47 -1.66
C LEU A 291 18.40 -14.37 -0.85
N PRO A 292 18.75 -13.18 -0.33
CA PRO A 292 19.90 -12.98 0.56
C PRO A 292 19.58 -13.54 1.95
N VAL A 293 19.85 -14.83 2.17
CA VAL A 293 19.38 -15.63 3.31
C VAL A 293 19.62 -14.94 4.65
N GLN A 294 20.83 -14.45 4.92
CA GLN A 294 21.18 -13.83 6.20
C GLN A 294 20.38 -12.56 6.48
N ASP A 295 20.18 -11.74 5.46
CA ASP A 295 19.41 -10.48 5.59
C ASP A 295 17.94 -10.77 5.81
N VAL A 296 17.39 -11.77 5.08
CA VAL A 296 16.00 -12.24 5.24
C VAL A 296 15.77 -12.82 6.64
N VAL A 297 16.68 -13.66 7.14
CA VAL A 297 16.61 -14.23 8.49
C VAL A 297 16.64 -13.13 9.55
N SER A 298 17.57 -12.17 9.41
CA SER A 298 17.69 -11.05 10.35
C SER A 298 16.44 -10.18 10.36
N ALA A 299 15.90 -9.84 9.20
CA ALA A 299 14.65 -9.05 9.08
C ALA A 299 13.45 -9.81 9.68
N ALA A 300 13.30 -11.10 9.36
CA ALA A 300 12.22 -11.93 9.89
C ALA A 300 12.28 -12.06 11.42
N ALA A 301 13.48 -12.22 11.98
CA ALA A 301 13.68 -12.26 13.44
C ALA A 301 13.30 -10.92 14.10
N ALA A 302 13.67 -9.78 13.50
CA ALA A 302 13.31 -8.45 13.98
C ALA A 302 11.79 -8.24 13.97
N VAL A 303 11.12 -8.60 12.86
CA VAL A 303 9.65 -8.52 12.71
C VAL A 303 8.95 -9.41 13.73
N LYS A 304 9.39 -10.67 13.89
CA LYS A 304 8.85 -11.58 14.88
C LYS A 304 8.98 -11.04 16.30
N LYS A 305 10.14 -10.49 16.65
CA LYS A 305 10.36 -9.86 17.97
C LYS A 305 9.43 -8.68 18.21
N ALA A 306 9.21 -7.84 17.19
CA ALA A 306 8.37 -6.65 17.31
C ALA A 306 6.89 -6.98 17.52
N TYR A 307 6.39 -8.05 16.90
CA TYR A 307 4.98 -8.44 16.99
C TYR A 307 4.72 -9.55 18.02
N ALA A 308 5.73 -10.02 18.75
CA ALA A 308 5.59 -11.08 19.76
C ALA A 308 4.59 -10.67 20.87
N GLY A 309 3.57 -11.51 21.09
CA GLY A 309 2.56 -11.29 22.13
C GLY A 309 1.49 -10.25 21.80
N THR A 310 1.49 -9.67 20.59
CA THR A 310 0.43 -8.73 20.17
C THR A 310 -0.88 -9.45 19.84
N GLY A 311 -0.81 -10.75 19.54
CA GLY A 311 -1.95 -11.54 19.06
C GLY A 311 -2.38 -11.18 17.64
N GLY A 312 -3.33 -11.96 17.10
CA GLY A 312 -3.94 -11.69 15.81
C GLY A 312 -3.02 -11.86 14.59
N SER A 313 -3.43 -11.25 13.47
CA SER A 313 -2.81 -11.49 12.15
C SER A 313 -1.36 -11.01 12.06
N SER A 314 -1.00 -9.90 12.71
CA SER A 314 0.38 -9.37 12.64
C SER A 314 1.40 -10.31 13.28
N GLU A 315 1.09 -10.87 14.46
CA GLU A 315 1.93 -11.89 15.09
C GLU A 315 1.95 -13.17 14.25
N ALA A 316 0.81 -13.60 13.71
CA ALA A 316 0.71 -14.79 12.89
C ALA A 316 1.59 -14.70 11.64
N PHE A 317 1.49 -13.61 10.87
CA PHE A 317 2.36 -13.38 9.71
C PHE A 317 3.83 -13.25 10.09
N SER A 318 4.16 -12.62 11.21
CA SER A 318 5.55 -12.53 11.68
C SER A 318 6.16 -13.91 11.97
N CYS A 319 5.37 -14.82 12.55
CA CYS A 319 5.77 -16.23 12.74
C CYS A 319 5.91 -16.97 11.40
N GLU A 320 5.01 -16.74 10.44
CA GLU A 320 5.10 -17.33 9.11
C GLU A 320 6.36 -16.86 8.36
N PHE A 321 6.67 -15.57 8.37
CA PHE A 321 7.90 -15.04 7.78
C PHE A 321 9.16 -15.64 8.44
N SER A 322 9.14 -15.80 9.76
CA SER A 322 10.23 -16.46 10.49
C SER A 322 10.37 -17.93 10.08
N ALA A 323 9.26 -18.65 9.91
CA ALA A 323 9.27 -20.03 9.45
C ALA A 323 9.85 -20.16 8.03
N ARG A 324 9.44 -19.29 7.10
CA ARG A 324 9.97 -19.26 5.73
C ARG A 324 11.47 -18.91 5.71
N ALA A 325 11.90 -17.96 6.53
CA ALA A 325 13.31 -17.59 6.68
C ALA A 325 14.15 -18.73 7.26
N ALA A 326 13.65 -19.42 8.30
CA ALA A 326 14.32 -20.60 8.87
C ALA A 326 14.44 -21.74 7.84
N TYR A 327 13.41 -21.97 7.04
CA TYR A 327 13.45 -22.94 5.95
C TYR A 327 14.53 -22.60 4.91
N LEU A 328 14.65 -21.31 4.52
CA LEU A 328 15.73 -20.83 3.65
C LEU A 328 17.12 -21.09 4.24
N ALA A 329 17.26 -20.95 5.56
CA ALA A 329 18.48 -21.20 6.28
C ALA A 329 18.73 -22.70 6.56
N LEU A 330 17.86 -23.60 6.05
CA LEU A 330 17.88 -25.05 6.26
C LEU A 330 17.63 -25.48 7.71
N ASP A 331 17.15 -24.59 8.57
CA ASP A 331 16.71 -24.89 9.94
C ASP A 331 15.23 -25.33 9.95
N ILE A 332 15.04 -26.62 9.64
CA ILE A 332 13.68 -27.18 9.50
C ILE A 332 12.94 -27.24 10.84
N ASP A 333 13.67 -27.40 11.94
CA ASP A 333 13.06 -27.48 13.27
C ASP A 333 12.50 -26.12 13.70
N ALA A 334 13.25 -25.05 13.50
CA ALA A 334 12.77 -23.69 13.71
C ALA A 334 11.59 -23.35 12.78
N ALA A 335 11.66 -23.76 11.50
CA ALA A 335 10.55 -23.55 10.56
C ALA A 335 9.25 -24.22 11.04
N ILE A 336 9.33 -25.47 11.52
CA ILE A 336 8.16 -26.19 12.08
C ILE A 336 7.63 -25.50 13.33
N ALA A 337 8.50 -25.09 14.26
CA ALA A 337 8.11 -24.43 15.49
C ALA A 337 7.36 -23.13 15.23
N ASP A 338 7.90 -22.28 14.37
CA ASP A 338 7.30 -20.98 14.01
C ASP A 338 6.01 -21.13 13.23
N GLN A 339 5.97 -22.06 12.26
CA GLN A 339 4.75 -22.34 11.50
C GLN A 339 3.64 -22.93 12.37
N THR A 340 4.00 -23.72 13.39
CA THR A 340 3.03 -24.24 14.37
C THR A 340 2.38 -23.09 15.15
N ARG A 341 3.18 -22.09 15.54
CA ARG A 341 2.68 -20.88 16.20
C ARG A 341 1.77 -20.08 15.28
N ALA A 342 2.16 -19.89 14.02
CA ALA A 342 1.35 -19.19 13.00
C ALA A 342 -0.01 -19.87 12.80
N VAL A 343 -0.05 -21.21 12.68
CA VAL A 343 -1.30 -21.99 12.57
C VAL A 343 -2.22 -21.76 13.77
N ALA A 344 -1.68 -21.72 14.98
CA ALA A 344 -2.48 -21.46 16.19
C ALA A 344 -3.09 -20.05 16.17
N LEU A 345 -2.34 -19.04 15.73
CA LEU A 345 -2.77 -17.66 15.67
C LEU A 345 -3.76 -17.39 14.51
N PHE A 346 -3.66 -18.11 13.40
CA PHE A 346 -4.59 -18.01 12.27
C PHE A 346 -5.91 -18.77 12.48
N THR A 347 -6.11 -19.40 13.65
CA THR A 347 -7.36 -20.10 13.94
C THR A 347 -8.56 -19.17 13.79
N GLY A 348 -9.53 -19.55 12.96
CA GLY A 348 -10.73 -18.75 12.67
C GLY A 348 -10.53 -17.70 11.57
N THR A 349 -9.40 -17.69 10.89
CA THR A 349 -9.13 -16.82 9.75
C THR A 349 -9.10 -17.58 8.43
N GLU A 350 -9.20 -16.86 7.31
CA GLU A 350 -9.05 -17.41 5.94
C GLU A 350 -7.65 -17.99 5.66
N PHE A 351 -6.61 -17.52 6.37
CA PHE A 351 -5.21 -17.93 6.19
C PHE A 351 -4.90 -19.30 6.84
N LEU A 352 -5.79 -19.85 7.67
CA LEU A 352 -5.55 -21.11 8.41
C LEU A 352 -5.22 -22.28 7.49
N ALA A 353 -5.90 -22.41 6.35
CA ALA A 353 -5.71 -23.52 5.43
C ALA A 353 -4.29 -23.51 4.83
N GLU A 354 -3.82 -22.36 4.36
CA GLU A 354 -2.48 -22.19 3.80
C GLU A 354 -1.39 -22.41 4.85
N ALA A 355 -1.60 -21.87 6.06
CA ALA A 355 -0.65 -22.06 7.16
C ALA A 355 -0.49 -23.54 7.55
N LYS A 356 -1.58 -24.32 7.56
CA LYS A 356 -1.55 -25.79 7.79
C LYS A 356 -0.82 -26.52 6.66
N GLN A 357 -1.03 -26.11 5.42
CA GLN A 357 -0.34 -26.69 4.27
C GLN A 357 1.18 -26.46 4.35
N ALA A 358 1.60 -25.25 4.68
CA ALA A 358 3.01 -24.92 4.89
C ALA A 358 3.63 -25.75 6.03
N LEU A 359 2.92 -25.92 7.16
CA LEU A 359 3.37 -26.77 8.25
C LEU A 359 3.52 -28.23 7.84
N ALA A 360 2.56 -28.76 7.09
CA ALA A 360 2.63 -30.13 6.57
C ALA A 360 3.84 -30.32 5.64
N PHE A 361 4.11 -29.34 4.79
CA PHE A 361 5.29 -29.31 3.92
C PHE A 361 6.60 -29.38 4.73
N TYR A 362 6.82 -28.54 5.74
CA TYR A 362 8.02 -28.55 6.55
C TYR A 362 8.20 -29.89 7.29
N ARG A 363 7.12 -30.49 7.80
CA ARG A 363 7.16 -31.82 8.44
C ARG A 363 7.54 -32.92 7.46
N SER A 364 7.07 -32.87 6.22
CA SER A 364 7.44 -33.85 5.19
C SER A 364 8.93 -33.74 4.82
N VAL A 365 9.47 -32.52 4.70
CA VAL A 365 10.91 -32.29 4.47
C VAL A 365 11.75 -32.86 5.61
N LYS A 366 11.31 -32.66 6.86
CA LYS A 366 11.99 -33.25 8.03
C LYS A 366 12.02 -34.76 7.96
N ALA A 367 10.87 -35.39 7.64
CA ALA A 367 10.77 -36.85 7.54
C ALA A 367 11.69 -37.43 6.42
N LEU A 368 11.78 -36.74 5.27
CA LEU A 368 12.67 -37.15 4.18
C LEU A 368 14.15 -37.04 4.57
N LYS A 369 14.54 -36.02 5.35
CA LYS A 369 15.90 -35.90 5.86
C LYS A 369 16.27 -36.98 6.88
N ALA A 370 15.30 -37.52 7.61
CA ALA A 370 15.52 -38.55 8.61
C ALA A 370 15.64 -39.97 7.98
N ASN A 371 15.13 -40.15 6.74
CA ASN A 371 15.19 -41.41 6.00
C ASN A 371 15.76 -41.13 4.57
N PRO A 372 17.09 -40.91 4.44
CA PRO A 372 17.72 -40.60 3.19
C PRO A 372 17.71 -41.75 2.17
#